data_609351105d5fa0f9783d4b69dada1487
#
_entry.id   609351105d5fa0f9783d4b69dada1487
#
_cell.length_a   1.000
_cell.length_b   1.000
_cell.length_c   1.000
_cell.angle_alpha   90.00
_cell.angle_beta   90.00
_cell.angle_gamma   90.00
#
_symmetry.space_group_name_H-M   'P 1'
#
loop_
_entity.id
_entity.type
_entity.pdbx_description
1 polymer ?
#
loop_
_entity_poly.entity_id
_entity_poly.type
_entity_poly.pdbx_seq_one_letter_code
_entity_poly.pdbx_strand_id
1 'polypeptide(L)'
;MEQLTPKRFVVPETVVSHFHINPGETVADLGAGKGYFLAALANAVGDGGTVYACEIQRQLVESLGDQARSYSGGVVRPVWGDLEHPQGTKIPTDAVDKAILVNTLFQLEDKPTAVSEIQRLVRPGGKVFVIDWTEPWGGLGPRADMVCTEQEATALFEQAGLVLEAQFPAGDHHYGISFRNV
;
A
#
# COMPACT_ATOMS: atom_id res chain seq x y z
N MET A 1 -28.79 24.80 6.04
CA MET A 1 -27.57 24.46 6.78
C MET A 1 -27.07 23.16 6.19
N GLU A 2 -26.07 23.27 5.32
CA GLU A 2 -25.39 22.13 4.73
C GLU A 2 -24.64 21.43 5.87
N GLN A 3 -25.01 20.21 6.18
CA GLN A 3 -24.26 19.40 7.14
C GLN A 3 -22.88 19.16 6.47
N LEU A 4 -21.85 19.83 6.97
CA LEU A 4 -20.47 19.53 6.66
C LEU A 4 -20.22 18.06 7.11
N THR A 5 -20.37 17.15 6.17
CA THR A 5 -19.87 15.78 6.36
C THR A 5 -18.39 15.90 6.70
N PRO A 6 -17.92 15.29 7.80
CA PRO A 6 -16.50 15.35 8.10
C PRO A 6 -15.72 14.91 6.88
N LYS A 7 -14.78 15.73 6.38
CA LYS A 7 -13.86 15.34 5.33
C LYS A 7 -13.16 14.06 5.80
N ARG A 8 -13.39 12.97 5.09
CA ARG A 8 -12.85 11.67 5.47
C ARG A 8 -11.53 11.49 4.76
N PHE A 9 -10.46 11.38 5.53
CA PHE A 9 -9.21 10.80 5.06
C PHE A 9 -9.45 9.40 4.47
N VAL A 10 -8.40 8.79 3.97
CA VAL A 10 -8.45 7.42 3.43
C VAL A 10 -9.16 6.48 4.42
N VAL A 11 -10.27 5.88 4.00
CA VAL A 11 -11.06 4.93 4.81
C VAL A 11 -10.79 3.52 4.28
N PRO A 12 -10.14 2.63 5.06
CA PRO A 12 -9.70 1.32 4.59
C PRO A 12 -10.78 0.51 3.90
N GLU A 13 -11.97 0.39 4.50
CA GLU A 13 -13.07 -0.43 3.95
C GLU A 13 -13.54 0.08 2.59
N THR A 14 -13.58 1.40 2.41
CA THR A 14 -13.97 2.01 1.13
C THR A 14 -12.88 1.79 0.08
N VAL A 15 -11.63 2.04 0.45
CA VAL A 15 -10.50 2.00 -0.47
C VAL A 15 -10.16 0.57 -0.89
N VAL A 16 -10.20 -0.38 0.03
CA VAL A 16 -9.94 -1.81 -0.24
C VAL A 16 -10.93 -2.37 -1.27
N SER A 17 -12.15 -1.83 -1.36
CA SER A 17 -13.11 -2.24 -2.39
C SER A 17 -12.61 -1.97 -3.82
N HIS A 18 -11.78 -0.95 -4.03
CA HIS A 18 -11.17 -0.63 -5.32
C HIS A 18 -10.01 -1.57 -5.69
N PHE A 19 -9.50 -2.31 -4.73
CA PHE A 19 -8.39 -3.25 -4.99
C PHE A 19 -8.87 -4.57 -5.62
N HIS A 20 -10.18 -4.84 -5.59
CA HIS A 20 -10.78 -6.07 -6.15
C HIS A 20 -10.03 -7.33 -5.69
N ILE A 21 -9.77 -7.43 -4.39
CA ILE A 21 -9.10 -8.57 -3.79
C ILE A 21 -10.04 -9.78 -3.81
N ASN A 22 -9.54 -10.91 -4.33
CA ASN A 22 -10.29 -12.16 -4.31
C ASN A 22 -9.91 -13.00 -3.06
N PRO A 23 -10.84 -13.76 -2.51
CA PRO A 23 -10.54 -14.71 -1.46
C PRO A 23 -9.41 -15.67 -1.87
N GLY A 24 -8.45 -15.90 -0.96
CA GLY A 24 -7.28 -16.74 -1.20
C GLY A 24 -6.07 -16.01 -1.79
N GLU A 25 -6.20 -14.76 -2.22
CA GLU A 25 -5.05 -13.99 -2.73
C GLU A 25 -4.03 -13.67 -1.64
N THR A 26 -2.81 -13.44 -2.08
CA THR A 26 -1.71 -12.91 -1.27
C THR A 26 -1.52 -11.42 -1.56
N VAL A 27 -1.61 -10.60 -0.53
CA VAL A 27 -1.48 -9.14 -0.62
C VAL A 27 -0.32 -8.66 0.24
N ALA A 28 0.42 -7.65 -0.23
CA ALA A 28 1.43 -6.97 0.57
C ALA A 28 1.00 -5.53 0.88
N ASP A 29 0.91 -5.18 2.16
CA ASP A 29 0.79 -3.81 2.66
C ASP A 29 2.19 -3.29 2.95
N LEU A 30 2.68 -2.40 2.09
CA LEU A 30 4.07 -1.92 2.06
C LEU A 30 4.17 -0.55 2.73
N GLY A 31 4.81 -0.51 3.89
CA GLY A 31 4.75 0.61 4.83
C GLY A 31 3.49 0.52 5.69
N ALA A 32 3.21 -0.65 6.24
CA ALA A 32 1.97 -0.94 6.97
C ALA A 32 1.75 -0.05 8.21
N GLY A 33 2.79 0.59 8.71
CA GLY A 33 2.72 1.51 9.85
C GLY A 33 2.11 0.84 11.08
N LYS A 34 1.05 1.43 11.59
CA LYS A 34 0.29 0.91 12.75
C LYS A 34 -0.75 -0.16 12.38
N GLY A 35 -0.80 -0.60 11.11
CA GLY A 35 -1.73 -1.64 10.67
C GLY A 35 -3.15 -1.14 10.37
N TYR A 36 -3.28 0.11 9.95
CA TYR A 36 -4.60 0.73 9.71
C TYR A 36 -5.44 0.00 8.66
N PHE A 37 -4.80 -0.63 7.68
CA PHE A 37 -5.46 -1.38 6.61
C PHE A 37 -5.62 -2.87 6.91
N LEU A 38 -4.92 -3.42 7.89
CA LEU A 38 -4.80 -4.87 8.07
C LEU A 38 -6.13 -5.60 8.29
N ALA A 39 -7.04 -5.02 9.07
CA ALA A 39 -8.35 -5.64 9.29
C ALA A 39 -9.15 -5.76 7.99
N ALA A 40 -9.19 -4.69 7.20
CA ALA A 40 -9.90 -4.67 5.92
C ALA A 40 -9.26 -5.63 4.90
N LEU A 41 -7.91 -5.67 4.86
CA LEU A 41 -7.18 -6.58 3.98
C LEU A 41 -7.34 -8.04 4.37
N ALA A 42 -7.23 -8.38 5.68
CA ALA A 42 -7.42 -9.74 6.18
C ALA A 42 -8.84 -10.25 5.88
N ASN A 43 -9.85 -9.40 6.04
CA ASN A 43 -11.22 -9.73 5.67
C ASN A 43 -11.37 -9.93 4.15
N ALA A 44 -10.73 -9.11 3.34
CA ALA A 44 -10.84 -9.19 1.88
C ALA A 44 -10.18 -10.44 1.31
N VAL A 45 -8.97 -10.81 1.79
CA VAL A 45 -8.31 -12.04 1.34
C VAL A 45 -8.99 -13.30 1.87
N GLY A 46 -9.73 -13.20 2.99
CA GLY A 46 -10.52 -14.29 3.56
C GLY A 46 -9.70 -15.54 3.92
N ASP A 47 -10.41 -16.63 4.23
CA ASP A 47 -9.78 -17.90 4.58
C ASP A 47 -8.88 -18.40 3.44
N GLY A 48 -7.64 -18.77 3.78
CA GLY A 48 -6.65 -19.24 2.81
C GLY A 48 -5.82 -18.13 2.14
N GLY A 49 -6.20 -16.85 2.31
CA GLY A 49 -5.40 -15.71 1.84
C GLY A 49 -4.31 -15.29 2.83
N THR A 50 -3.39 -14.49 2.36
CA THR A 50 -2.27 -13.98 3.17
C THR A 50 -2.10 -12.47 2.97
N VAL A 51 -1.83 -11.75 4.07
CA VAL A 51 -1.43 -10.35 4.05
C VAL A 51 -0.03 -10.22 4.63
N TYR A 52 0.95 -9.85 3.80
CA TYR A 52 2.25 -9.40 4.29
C TYR A 52 2.14 -7.95 4.75
N ALA A 53 2.45 -7.69 6.02
CA ALA A 53 2.51 -6.34 6.59
C ALA A 53 3.98 -5.93 6.71
N CYS A 54 4.52 -5.28 5.68
CA CYS A 54 5.93 -4.89 5.62
C CYS A 54 6.13 -3.51 6.24
N GLU A 55 7.06 -3.41 7.19
CA GLU A 55 7.35 -2.18 7.91
C GLU A 55 8.84 -2.12 8.28
N ILE A 56 9.46 -0.93 8.15
CA ILE A 56 10.87 -0.72 8.46
C ILE A 56 11.13 -0.51 9.96
N GLN A 57 10.16 0.03 10.70
CA GLN A 57 10.28 0.30 12.12
C GLN A 57 10.00 -0.96 12.93
N ARG A 58 11.03 -1.53 13.58
CA ARG A 58 10.93 -2.79 14.35
C ARG A 58 9.82 -2.79 15.39
N GLN A 59 9.65 -1.68 16.12
CA GLN A 59 8.60 -1.56 17.13
C GLN A 59 7.19 -1.67 16.54
N LEU A 60 6.99 -1.15 15.33
CA LEU A 60 5.71 -1.29 14.62
C LEU A 60 5.50 -2.73 14.15
N VAL A 61 6.54 -3.40 13.65
CA VAL A 61 6.46 -4.82 13.27
C VAL A 61 6.04 -5.70 14.45
N GLU A 62 6.58 -5.46 15.64
CA GLU A 62 6.18 -6.17 16.88
C GLU A 62 4.69 -5.93 17.20
N SER A 63 4.25 -4.66 17.14
CA SER A 63 2.83 -4.30 17.33
C SER A 63 1.91 -4.94 16.27
N LEU A 64 2.34 -4.99 15.01
CA LEU A 64 1.60 -5.67 13.94
C LEU A 64 1.49 -7.18 14.22
N GLY A 65 2.52 -7.79 14.81
CA GLY A 65 2.51 -9.19 15.26
C GLY A 65 1.47 -9.46 16.35
N ASP A 66 1.30 -8.53 17.27
CA ASP A 66 0.27 -8.63 18.30
C ASP A 66 -1.14 -8.50 17.70
N GLN A 67 -1.34 -7.55 16.81
CA GLN A 67 -2.60 -7.35 16.11
C GLN A 67 -2.97 -8.56 15.22
N ALA A 68 -1.98 -9.12 14.51
CA ALA A 68 -2.18 -10.25 13.58
C ALA A 68 -2.91 -11.43 14.23
N ARG A 69 -2.71 -11.64 15.53
CA ARG A 69 -3.37 -12.71 16.29
C ARG A 69 -4.87 -12.49 16.54
N SER A 70 -5.35 -11.27 16.36
CA SER A 70 -6.75 -10.90 16.59
C SER A 70 -7.63 -10.98 15.35
N TYR A 71 -7.04 -11.08 14.16
CA TYR A 71 -7.81 -11.12 12.92
C TYR A 71 -8.35 -12.51 12.65
N SER A 72 -9.65 -12.59 12.34
CA SER A 72 -10.32 -13.79 11.82
C SER A 72 -10.43 -13.63 10.30
N GLY A 73 -9.89 -14.52 9.52
CA GLY A 73 -9.85 -14.44 8.07
C GLY A 73 -8.47 -14.83 7.54
N GLY A 74 -7.91 -14.03 6.63
CA GLY A 74 -6.59 -14.26 6.08
C GLY A 74 -5.47 -14.19 7.12
N VAL A 75 -4.40 -14.91 6.85
CA VAL A 75 -3.20 -14.91 7.70
C VAL A 75 -2.44 -13.61 7.51
N VAL A 76 -2.31 -12.82 8.58
CA VAL A 76 -1.44 -11.62 8.57
C VAL A 76 -0.03 -12.00 8.99
N ARG A 77 0.96 -11.66 8.16
CA ARG A 77 2.39 -11.93 8.35
C ARG A 77 3.17 -10.62 8.43
N PRO A 78 3.44 -10.11 9.62
CA PRO A 78 4.33 -8.96 9.77
C PRO A 78 5.74 -9.29 9.31
N VAL A 79 6.33 -8.39 8.55
CA VAL A 79 7.69 -8.54 8.00
C VAL A 79 8.47 -7.26 8.28
N TRP A 80 9.62 -7.40 8.92
CA TRP A 80 10.58 -6.30 8.97
C TRP A 80 11.31 -6.21 7.64
N GLY A 81 11.11 -5.12 6.91
CA GLY A 81 11.68 -4.94 5.58
C GLY A 81 11.91 -3.48 5.22
N ASP A 82 12.82 -3.28 4.29
CA ASP A 82 13.19 -1.99 3.72
C ASP A 82 12.92 -2.01 2.21
N LEU A 83 12.04 -1.14 1.76
CA LEU A 83 11.70 -1.00 0.34
C LEU A 83 12.85 -0.40 -0.48
N GLU A 84 13.67 0.43 0.15
CA GLU A 84 14.76 1.14 -0.51
C GLU A 84 16.05 0.29 -0.62
N HIS A 85 15.93 -1.04 -0.37
CA HIS A 85 17.00 -2.00 -0.55
C HIS A 85 16.57 -3.15 -1.45
N PRO A 86 17.37 -3.55 -2.44
CA PRO A 86 17.09 -4.74 -3.26
C PRO A 86 16.91 -5.98 -2.38
N GLN A 87 15.77 -6.68 -2.50
CA GLN A 87 15.35 -7.80 -1.66
C GLN A 87 15.22 -7.46 -0.15
N GLY A 88 15.16 -6.17 0.17
CA GLY A 88 15.12 -5.68 1.55
C GLY A 88 13.81 -6.00 2.28
N THR A 89 12.72 -6.22 1.56
CA THR A 89 11.44 -6.66 2.12
C THR A 89 11.46 -8.11 2.62
N LYS A 90 12.39 -8.93 2.14
CA LYS A 90 12.47 -10.38 2.41
C LYS A 90 11.24 -11.19 1.97
N ILE A 91 10.31 -10.57 1.28
CA ILE A 91 9.20 -11.24 0.61
C ILE A 91 9.75 -11.84 -0.69
N PRO A 92 9.44 -13.10 -1.04
CA PRO A 92 9.96 -13.71 -2.26
C PRO A 92 9.53 -12.97 -3.53
N THR A 93 10.29 -13.16 -4.61
CA THR A 93 9.93 -12.67 -5.94
C THR A 93 8.62 -13.33 -6.40
N ASP A 94 7.77 -12.57 -7.10
CA ASP A 94 6.49 -13.03 -7.65
C ASP A 94 5.53 -13.64 -6.61
N ALA A 95 5.71 -13.29 -5.33
CA ALA A 95 4.99 -13.93 -4.22
C ALA A 95 3.62 -13.31 -3.94
N VAL A 96 3.32 -12.12 -4.47
CA VAL A 96 2.07 -11.43 -4.16
C VAL A 96 1.23 -11.16 -5.40
N ASP A 97 -0.07 -11.30 -5.25
CA ASP A 97 -1.05 -10.95 -6.27
C ASP A 97 -1.24 -9.44 -6.36
N LYS A 98 -1.19 -8.77 -5.21
CA LYS A 98 -1.38 -7.32 -5.12
C LYS A 98 -0.46 -6.69 -4.07
N ALA A 99 0.15 -5.57 -4.41
CA ALA A 99 0.90 -4.72 -3.49
C ALA A 99 0.16 -3.40 -3.28
N ILE A 100 0.20 -2.89 -2.07
CA ILE A 100 -0.51 -1.67 -1.67
C ILE A 100 0.48 -0.75 -0.98
N LEU A 101 0.52 0.52 -1.42
CA LEU A 101 1.23 1.61 -0.75
C LEU A 101 0.23 2.69 -0.38
N VAL A 102 0.10 2.99 0.89
CA VAL A 102 -0.76 4.08 1.36
C VAL A 102 0.04 5.04 2.23
N ASN A 103 0.15 6.28 1.78
CA ASN A 103 0.90 7.34 2.47
C ASN A 103 2.35 6.94 2.77
N THR A 104 2.96 6.21 1.86
CA THR A 104 4.32 5.67 1.99
C THR A 104 5.28 6.29 0.96
N LEU A 105 4.82 6.46 -0.28
CA LEU A 105 5.69 6.88 -1.39
C LEU A 105 6.35 8.24 -1.15
N PHE A 106 5.64 9.20 -0.55
CA PHE A 106 6.19 10.52 -0.25
C PHE A 106 7.36 10.48 0.74
N GLN A 107 7.44 9.45 1.59
CA GLN A 107 8.46 9.29 2.63
C GLN A 107 9.77 8.68 2.12
N LEU A 108 9.73 7.99 0.98
CA LEU A 108 10.88 7.27 0.44
C LEU A 108 11.92 8.26 -0.13
N GLU A 109 13.19 8.02 0.16
CA GLU A 109 14.32 8.80 -0.37
C GLU A 109 14.76 8.26 -1.74
N ASP A 110 14.90 6.94 -1.89
CA ASP A 110 15.23 6.24 -3.14
C ASP A 110 13.98 5.55 -3.73
N LYS A 111 13.06 6.36 -4.26
CA LYS A 111 11.83 5.87 -4.88
C LYS A 111 12.05 4.89 -6.05
N PRO A 112 13.04 5.09 -6.95
CA PRO A 112 13.32 4.13 -8.03
C PRO A 112 13.67 2.73 -7.51
N THR A 113 14.53 2.62 -6.50
CA THR A 113 14.86 1.33 -5.88
C THR A 113 13.64 0.71 -5.22
N ALA A 114 12.85 1.50 -4.50
CA ALA A 114 11.63 1.02 -3.86
C ALA A 114 10.61 0.48 -4.88
N VAL A 115 10.38 1.19 -5.99
CA VAL A 115 9.46 0.74 -7.04
C VAL A 115 9.96 -0.53 -7.72
N SER A 116 11.27 -0.66 -7.93
CA SER A 116 11.87 -1.90 -8.46
C SER A 116 11.65 -3.09 -7.50
N GLU A 117 11.79 -2.85 -6.19
CA GLU A 117 11.50 -3.88 -5.17
C GLU A 117 10.01 -4.25 -5.17
N ILE A 118 9.11 -3.28 -5.26
CA ILE A 118 7.66 -3.52 -5.35
C ILE A 118 7.33 -4.35 -6.60
N GLN A 119 7.89 -4.00 -7.76
CA GLN A 119 7.70 -4.76 -8.99
C GLN A 119 8.16 -6.21 -8.84
N ARG A 120 9.32 -6.43 -8.21
CA ARG A 120 9.86 -7.77 -7.94
C ARG A 120 8.91 -8.65 -7.12
N LEU A 121 8.20 -8.06 -6.15
CA LEU A 121 7.28 -8.79 -5.27
C LEU A 121 6.03 -9.27 -6.00
N VAL A 122 5.53 -8.45 -6.92
CA VAL A 122 4.25 -8.66 -7.58
C VAL A 122 4.44 -9.60 -8.77
N ARG A 123 3.69 -10.70 -8.79
CA ARG A 123 3.75 -11.66 -9.88
C ARG A 123 3.35 -11.04 -11.23
N PRO A 124 3.79 -11.60 -12.37
CA PRO A 124 3.28 -11.19 -13.69
C PRO A 124 1.74 -11.23 -13.71
N GLY A 125 1.12 -10.17 -14.22
CA GLY A 125 -0.33 -9.95 -14.21
C GLY A 125 -0.91 -9.50 -12.87
N GLY A 126 -0.12 -9.44 -11.81
CA GLY A 126 -0.51 -8.86 -10.52
C GLY A 126 -0.59 -7.34 -10.55
N LYS A 127 -1.07 -6.74 -9.48
CA LYS A 127 -1.37 -5.30 -9.43
C LYS A 127 -0.67 -4.57 -8.28
N VAL A 128 -0.38 -3.31 -8.53
CA VAL A 128 0.10 -2.36 -7.50
C VAL A 128 -0.92 -1.25 -7.35
N PHE A 129 -1.26 -0.91 -6.12
CA PHE A 129 -2.14 0.20 -5.77
C PHE A 129 -1.36 1.22 -4.97
N VAL A 130 -1.38 2.46 -5.42
CA VAL A 130 -0.71 3.58 -4.75
C VAL A 130 -1.73 4.62 -4.36
N ILE A 131 -1.73 4.99 -3.09
CA ILE A 131 -2.53 6.08 -2.54
C ILE A 131 -1.58 6.99 -1.81
N ASP A 132 -1.54 8.25 -2.22
CA ASP A 132 -0.68 9.23 -1.57
C ASP A 132 -1.27 10.64 -1.66
N TRP A 133 -0.63 11.59 -1.02
CA TRP A 133 -1.10 12.94 -0.85
C TRP A 133 -1.02 13.75 -2.15
N THR A 134 -2.10 14.47 -2.44
CA THR A 134 -2.12 15.45 -3.56
C THR A 134 -1.46 16.76 -3.18
N GLU A 135 -1.45 17.10 -1.89
CA GLU A 135 -1.00 18.39 -1.38
C GLU A 135 -0.66 18.34 0.11
N PRO A 136 0.13 19.28 0.64
CA PRO A 136 0.27 19.46 2.09
C PRO A 136 -1.08 19.85 2.70
N TRP A 137 -1.46 19.26 3.82
CA TRP A 137 -2.72 19.60 4.46
C TRP A 137 -2.61 19.69 5.98
N GLY A 138 -2.87 20.89 6.53
CA GLY A 138 -3.12 21.12 7.96
C GLY A 138 -2.09 20.59 8.96
N GLY A 139 -0.84 20.36 8.55
CA GLY A 139 0.20 19.75 9.39
C GLY A 139 0.05 18.23 9.59
N LEU A 140 -0.91 17.59 8.94
CA LEU A 140 -1.12 16.13 8.98
C LEU A 140 -0.50 15.42 7.78
N GLY A 141 -0.40 16.11 6.63
CA GLY A 141 0.23 15.59 5.42
C GLY A 141 1.73 15.87 5.33
N PRO A 142 2.34 15.53 4.20
CA PRO A 142 3.74 15.83 3.92
C PRO A 142 3.99 17.34 3.82
N ARG A 143 5.25 17.74 3.95
CA ARG A 143 5.69 19.08 3.53
C ARG A 143 5.58 19.18 2.00
N ALA A 144 5.46 20.40 1.49
CA ALA A 144 5.29 20.64 0.06
C ALA A 144 6.42 20.04 -0.80
N ASP A 145 7.65 20.06 -0.27
CA ASP A 145 8.83 19.50 -0.91
C ASP A 145 8.91 17.97 -0.88
N MET A 146 8.04 17.31 -0.15
CA MET A 146 7.96 15.84 -0.03
C MET A 146 6.79 15.25 -0.83
N VAL A 147 5.83 16.07 -1.26
CA VAL A 147 4.69 15.58 -2.03
C VAL A 147 5.20 14.91 -3.31
N CYS A 148 4.84 13.65 -3.50
CA CYS A 148 5.01 12.93 -4.76
C CYS A 148 3.68 13.03 -5.50
N THR A 149 3.63 13.86 -6.52
CA THR A 149 2.40 14.08 -7.30
C THR A 149 1.96 12.79 -8.02
N GLU A 150 0.68 12.71 -8.36
CA GLU A 150 0.15 11.58 -9.15
C GLU A 150 0.91 11.39 -10.46
N GLN A 151 1.29 12.49 -11.13
CA GLN A 151 2.06 12.43 -12.37
C GLN A 151 3.47 11.88 -12.15
N GLU A 152 4.15 12.32 -11.10
CA GLU A 152 5.49 11.81 -10.74
C GLU A 152 5.43 10.33 -10.33
N ALA A 153 4.43 9.94 -9.54
CA ALA A 153 4.20 8.55 -9.17
C ALA A 153 3.94 7.69 -10.42
N THR A 154 3.08 8.14 -11.32
CA THR A 154 2.79 7.43 -12.58
C THR A 154 4.05 7.22 -13.39
N ALA A 155 4.83 8.27 -13.63
CA ALA A 155 6.06 8.18 -14.40
C ALA A 155 7.09 7.22 -13.74
N LEU A 156 7.17 7.22 -12.42
CA LEU A 156 8.08 6.38 -11.66
C LEU A 156 7.76 4.89 -11.82
N PHE A 157 6.48 4.52 -11.70
CA PHE A 157 6.05 3.14 -11.85
C PHE A 157 6.12 2.66 -13.31
N GLU A 158 5.81 3.51 -14.28
CA GLU A 158 5.95 3.19 -15.71
C GLU A 158 7.41 2.99 -16.12
N GLN A 159 8.35 3.79 -15.58
CA GLN A 159 9.78 3.61 -15.81
C GLN A 159 10.31 2.25 -15.29
N ALA A 160 9.69 1.71 -14.26
CA ALA A 160 9.98 0.37 -13.76
C ALA A 160 9.31 -0.76 -14.58
N GLY A 161 8.53 -0.42 -15.62
CA GLY A 161 7.90 -1.39 -16.50
C GLY A 161 6.48 -1.80 -16.10
N LEU A 162 5.88 -1.15 -15.12
CA LEU A 162 4.46 -1.37 -14.79
C LEU A 162 3.57 -0.54 -15.72
N VAL A 163 2.36 -1.01 -15.95
CA VAL A 163 1.38 -0.35 -16.85
C VAL A 163 0.26 0.26 -16.02
N LEU A 164 0.04 1.58 -16.14
CA LEU A 164 -1.10 2.26 -15.52
C LEU A 164 -2.42 1.64 -16.00
N GLU A 165 -3.31 1.25 -15.09
CA GLU A 165 -4.62 0.68 -15.41
C GLU A 165 -5.78 1.61 -15.08
N ALA A 166 -5.76 2.24 -13.91
CA ALA A 166 -6.87 3.05 -13.48
C ALA A 166 -6.47 4.11 -12.44
N GLN A 167 -7.28 5.14 -12.37
CA GLN A 167 -7.36 6.08 -11.26
C GLN A 167 -8.65 5.80 -10.49
N PHE A 168 -8.64 5.97 -9.16
CA PHE A 168 -9.80 5.74 -8.31
C PHE A 168 -9.86 6.72 -7.15
N PRO A 169 -11.06 7.01 -6.61
CA PRO A 169 -11.21 7.87 -5.45
C PRO A 169 -10.55 7.24 -4.20
N ALA A 170 -9.64 7.98 -3.56
CA ALA A 170 -8.92 7.49 -2.38
C ALA A 170 -9.22 8.28 -1.09
N GLY A 171 -10.04 9.29 -1.17
CA GLY A 171 -10.39 10.21 -0.08
C GLY A 171 -9.98 11.65 -0.38
N ASP A 172 -10.35 12.56 0.51
CA ASP A 172 -9.98 13.96 0.38
C ASP A 172 -8.45 14.11 0.51
N HIS A 173 -7.85 14.96 -0.30
CA HIS A 173 -6.41 15.24 -0.33
C HIS A 173 -5.50 14.08 -0.76
N HIS A 174 -6.09 12.99 -1.32
CA HIS A 174 -5.32 11.84 -1.81
C HIS A 174 -5.68 11.51 -3.25
N TYR A 175 -4.68 11.08 -4.02
CA TYR A 175 -4.90 10.38 -5.28
C TYR A 175 -4.84 8.87 -5.06
N GLY A 176 -5.51 8.12 -5.93
CA GLY A 176 -5.44 6.66 -5.98
C GLY A 176 -5.19 6.21 -7.40
N ILE A 177 -4.13 5.44 -7.62
CA ILE A 177 -3.75 4.90 -8.92
C ILE A 177 -3.43 3.42 -8.81
N SER A 178 -3.69 2.67 -9.88
CA SER A 178 -3.34 1.26 -9.97
C SER A 178 -2.54 0.94 -11.22
N PHE A 179 -1.60 0.02 -11.05
CA PHE A 179 -0.73 -0.48 -12.11
C PHE A 179 -0.82 -1.99 -12.20
N ARG A 180 -0.50 -2.53 -13.38
CA ARG A 180 -0.34 -3.96 -13.62
C ARG A 180 1.12 -4.28 -13.91
N ASN A 181 1.65 -5.32 -13.30
CA ASN A 181 2.94 -5.91 -13.63
C ASN A 181 2.78 -6.78 -14.90
N VAL A 182 3.57 -6.55 -15.92
CA VAL A 182 3.44 -7.19 -17.25
C VAL A 182 4.61 -8.12 -17.53
#